data_aa0fd554f99d270e98cf89789e9751c4
#
_entry.id   aa0fd554f99d270e98cf89789e9751c4
#
_cell.length_a   1.000
_cell.length_b   1.000
_cell.length_c   1.000
_cell.angle_alpha   90.00
_cell.angle_beta   90.00
_cell.angle_gamma   90.00
#
_symmetry.space_group_name_H-M   'P 1'
#
loop_
_entity.id
_entity.type
_entity.pdbx_description
1 polymer ?
#
loop_
_entity_poly.entity_id
_entity_poly.type
_entity_poly.pdbx_seq_one_letter_code
_entity_poly.pdbx_strand_id
1 'polypeptide(L)'
;MIDLTDLSDDHSSDGIDELCRRAREHGTAAVCVWPEYVARCAALLDGSGVRVATVVNFPSGDEAAADVVAMATAALADGADDIDLVLPYRAFLAGDSTRAGEMVAAIAALVESPNLMKVILESGAYPGPDRIGAAARLAISNGADFVKTSTGKIAEGASLVAARAMLDEIAVAAGAGRRVGLKPSGGIRTADEAFAYIDLADEVMGDGWATPATFRFGASGLLDALLDDNPSTSTY
;
A
#
# COMPACT_ATOMS: atom_id res chain seq x y z
N MET A 1 -2.17 8.57 -8.39
CA MET A 1 -2.09 7.15 -7.94
C MET A 1 -0.83 6.81 -7.14
N ILE A 2 0.04 7.75 -6.79
CA ILE A 2 1.26 7.48 -6.02
C ILE A 2 0.97 7.69 -4.52
N ASP A 3 1.34 6.73 -3.70
CA ASP A 3 1.57 6.89 -2.27
C ASP A 3 3.07 7.18 -2.13
N LEU A 4 3.44 8.46 -2.04
CA LEU A 4 4.83 8.91 -1.98
C LEU A 4 5.43 8.47 -0.64
N THR A 5 6.41 7.58 -0.68
CA THR A 5 6.81 6.77 0.48
C THR A 5 8.18 7.14 0.99
N ASP A 6 8.30 7.40 2.29
CA ASP A 6 9.56 7.39 3.03
C ASP A 6 9.42 6.50 4.28
N LEU A 7 9.98 5.30 4.17
CA LEU A 7 10.11 4.31 5.24
C LEU A 7 11.59 3.91 5.39
N SER A 8 12.51 4.82 5.00
CA SER A 8 13.95 4.63 5.20
C SER A 8 14.29 4.62 6.68
N ASP A 9 15.45 4.05 7.02
CA ASP A 9 15.94 4.06 8.40
C ASP A 9 16.63 5.40 8.74
N ASP A 10 17.02 6.18 7.72
CA ASP A 10 17.66 7.49 7.83
C ASP A 10 16.66 8.67 7.71
N HIS A 11 15.39 8.45 8.07
CA HIS A 11 14.36 9.47 8.01
C HIS A 11 14.63 10.65 8.98
N SER A 12 14.20 11.85 8.58
CA SER A 12 14.32 13.05 9.39
C SER A 12 13.07 13.93 9.25
N SER A 13 12.82 14.78 10.24
CA SER A 13 11.70 15.72 10.18
C SER A 13 11.74 16.62 8.95
N ASP A 14 12.93 17.09 8.55
CA ASP A 14 13.10 17.93 7.37
C ASP A 14 12.82 17.14 6.07
N GLY A 15 13.21 15.87 6.02
CA GLY A 15 12.89 14.96 4.90
C GLY A 15 11.38 14.71 4.77
N ILE A 16 10.69 14.56 5.90
CA ILE A 16 9.23 14.39 5.92
C ILE A 16 8.51 15.68 5.49
N ASP A 17 9.00 16.85 5.91
CA ASP A 17 8.45 18.14 5.44
C ASP A 17 8.57 18.29 3.93
N GLU A 18 9.73 17.94 3.38
CA GLU A 18 9.96 17.97 1.94
C GLU A 18 9.08 16.94 1.21
N LEU A 19 8.89 15.74 1.76
CA LEU A 19 7.97 14.72 1.24
C LEU A 19 6.55 15.28 1.14
N CYS A 20 6.05 15.91 2.21
CA CYS A 20 4.72 16.52 2.25
C CYS A 20 4.59 17.68 1.27
N ARG A 21 5.62 18.55 1.17
CA ARG A 21 5.65 19.65 0.20
C ARG A 21 5.51 19.13 -1.23
N ARG A 22 6.29 18.14 -1.61
CA ARG A 22 6.25 17.49 -2.92
C ARG A 22 4.92 16.81 -3.18
N ALA A 23 4.39 16.10 -2.19
CA ALA A 23 3.10 15.44 -2.31
C ALA A 23 1.96 16.43 -2.60
N ARG A 24 1.95 17.61 -1.94
CA ARG A 24 1.00 18.70 -2.22
C ARG A 24 1.19 19.29 -3.61
N GLU A 25 2.42 19.58 -3.99
CA GLU A 25 2.76 20.21 -5.27
C GLU A 25 2.30 19.37 -6.46
N HIS A 26 2.49 18.05 -6.36
CA HIS A 26 2.19 17.14 -7.46
C HIS A 26 0.86 16.37 -7.29
N GLY A 27 0.10 16.64 -6.23
CA GLY A 27 -1.20 16.04 -6.00
C GLY A 27 -1.13 14.49 -5.91
N THR A 28 -0.15 13.96 -5.16
CA THR A 28 -0.07 12.51 -4.96
C THR A 28 -1.28 12.01 -4.20
N ALA A 29 -1.57 10.71 -4.29
CA ALA A 29 -2.74 10.14 -3.65
C ALA A 29 -2.59 10.10 -2.12
N ALA A 30 -1.36 9.81 -1.66
CA ALA A 30 -1.00 9.82 -0.24
C ALA A 30 0.49 10.10 -0.07
N VAL A 31 0.90 10.41 1.16
CA VAL A 31 2.23 10.11 1.68
C VAL A 31 2.16 8.82 2.49
N CYS A 32 3.26 8.05 2.57
CA CYS A 32 3.35 6.86 3.39
C CYS A 32 4.61 6.92 4.24
N VAL A 33 4.43 7.02 5.56
CA VAL A 33 5.50 7.34 6.52
C VAL A 33 5.46 6.41 7.73
N TRP A 34 6.51 6.45 8.55
CA TRP A 34 6.53 5.78 9.85
C TRP A 34 5.46 6.37 10.80
N PRO A 35 4.93 5.59 11.76
CA PRO A 35 3.85 6.04 12.67
C PRO A 35 4.14 7.34 13.42
N GLU A 36 5.38 7.55 13.85
CA GLU A 36 5.81 8.76 14.58
C GLU A 36 5.70 10.06 13.79
N TYR A 37 5.56 9.99 12.46
CA TYR A 37 5.40 11.16 11.59
C TYR A 37 3.96 11.44 11.17
N VAL A 38 3.01 10.59 11.54
CA VAL A 38 1.60 10.72 11.12
C VAL A 38 1.03 12.07 11.52
N ALA A 39 1.12 12.46 12.80
CA ALA A 39 0.58 13.72 13.27
C ALA A 39 1.20 14.93 12.55
N ARG A 40 2.51 14.87 12.25
CA ARG A 40 3.20 15.91 11.49
C ARG A 40 2.70 16.01 10.06
N CYS A 41 2.57 14.87 9.37
CA CYS A 41 2.05 14.82 8.00
C CYS A 41 0.59 15.28 7.93
N ALA A 42 -0.25 14.87 8.87
CA ALA A 42 -1.64 15.29 8.95
C ALA A 42 -1.76 16.82 9.05
N ALA A 43 -0.94 17.45 9.91
CA ALA A 43 -0.92 18.91 10.04
C ALA A 43 -0.40 19.61 8.77
N LEU A 44 0.65 19.07 8.12
CA LEU A 44 1.24 19.67 6.91
C LEU A 44 0.36 19.51 5.67
N LEU A 45 -0.45 18.45 5.61
CA LEU A 45 -1.27 18.10 4.47
C LEU A 45 -2.74 18.52 4.62
N ASP A 46 -3.11 19.16 5.73
CA ASP A 46 -4.48 19.62 5.95
C ASP A 46 -4.99 20.47 4.78
N GLY A 47 -6.19 20.17 4.31
CA GLY A 47 -6.85 20.83 3.19
C GLY A 47 -6.22 20.59 1.81
N SER A 48 -5.18 19.75 1.68
CA SER A 48 -4.50 19.47 0.40
C SER A 48 -5.19 18.41 -0.46
N GLY A 49 -5.98 17.52 0.16
CA GLY A 49 -6.54 16.33 -0.48
C GLY A 49 -5.57 15.16 -0.59
N VAL A 50 -4.31 15.33 -0.17
CA VAL A 50 -3.32 14.24 -0.05
C VAL A 50 -3.55 13.49 1.26
N ARG A 51 -3.71 12.18 1.20
CA ARG A 51 -3.95 11.33 2.37
C ARG A 51 -2.66 11.02 3.13
N VAL A 52 -2.79 10.67 4.40
CA VAL A 52 -1.67 10.20 5.23
C VAL A 52 -1.81 8.70 5.45
N ALA A 53 -0.89 7.92 4.90
CA ALA A 53 -0.79 6.49 5.13
C ALA A 53 0.37 6.19 6.09
N THR A 54 0.21 5.16 6.91
CA THR A 54 1.27 4.63 7.75
C THR A 54 1.25 3.11 7.81
N VAL A 55 2.30 2.52 8.37
CA VAL A 55 2.51 1.09 8.42
C VAL A 55 2.36 0.55 9.83
N VAL A 56 1.82 -0.67 9.97
CA VAL A 56 1.75 -1.41 11.24
C VAL A 56 2.17 -2.86 11.04
N ASN A 57 2.64 -3.53 12.09
CA ASN A 57 3.23 -4.88 12.02
C ASN A 57 4.44 -4.94 11.05
N PHE A 58 5.12 -3.80 10.87
CA PHE A 58 6.09 -3.57 9.80
C PHE A 58 7.55 -3.56 10.32
N PRO A 59 8.51 -4.14 9.58
CA PRO A 59 8.35 -4.84 8.30
C PRO A 59 8.11 -6.35 8.43
N SER A 60 8.27 -6.92 9.63
CA SER A 60 8.38 -8.37 9.81
C SER A 60 7.06 -9.15 9.68
N GLY A 61 5.94 -8.55 10.04
CA GLY A 61 4.67 -9.23 10.13
C GLY A 61 4.52 -10.16 11.34
N ASP A 62 5.42 -10.04 12.34
CA ASP A 62 5.53 -11.02 13.43
C ASP A 62 5.14 -10.47 14.82
N GLU A 63 4.66 -9.22 14.90
CA GLU A 63 4.31 -8.56 16.16
C GLU A 63 3.06 -9.21 16.79
N ALA A 64 2.90 -9.01 18.11
CA ALA A 64 1.71 -9.50 18.80
C ALA A 64 0.48 -8.70 18.40
N ALA A 65 -0.67 -9.37 18.24
CA ALA A 65 -1.90 -8.74 17.77
C ALA A 65 -2.33 -7.53 18.61
N ALA A 66 -2.16 -7.61 19.94
CA ALA A 66 -2.50 -6.50 20.84
C ALA A 66 -1.64 -5.25 20.58
N ASP A 67 -0.34 -5.42 20.26
CA ASP A 67 0.57 -4.33 19.99
C ASP A 67 0.24 -3.69 18.63
N VAL A 68 -0.08 -4.50 17.62
CA VAL A 68 -0.48 -4.01 16.29
C VAL A 68 -1.81 -3.23 16.36
N VAL A 69 -2.78 -3.71 17.15
CA VAL A 69 -4.04 -3.01 17.42
C VAL A 69 -3.80 -1.66 18.10
N ALA A 70 -2.93 -1.63 19.11
CA ALA A 70 -2.58 -0.39 19.82
C ALA A 70 -1.89 0.60 18.88
N MET A 71 -0.96 0.13 18.03
CA MET A 71 -0.24 0.93 17.05
C MET A 71 -1.20 1.53 16.00
N ALA A 72 -2.11 0.72 15.44
CA ALA A 72 -3.10 1.20 14.49
C ALA A 72 -4.06 2.22 15.11
N THR A 73 -4.50 1.98 16.37
CA THR A 73 -5.38 2.90 17.10
C THR A 73 -4.69 4.25 17.33
N ALA A 74 -3.42 4.25 17.73
CA ALA A 74 -2.65 5.47 17.91
C ALA A 74 -2.46 6.22 16.59
N ALA A 75 -2.10 5.52 15.52
CA ALA A 75 -1.92 6.14 14.21
C ALA A 75 -3.22 6.79 13.67
N LEU A 76 -4.37 6.15 13.85
CA LEU A 76 -5.67 6.73 13.48
C LEU A 76 -5.99 7.97 14.33
N ALA A 77 -5.69 7.93 15.63
CA ALA A 77 -5.88 9.08 16.52
C ALA A 77 -4.95 10.26 16.16
N ASP A 78 -3.77 9.99 15.63
CA ASP A 78 -2.79 10.97 15.15
C ASP A 78 -3.13 11.54 13.76
N GLY A 79 -4.19 11.02 13.12
CA GLY A 79 -4.70 11.53 11.85
C GLY A 79 -4.28 10.74 10.61
N ALA A 80 -3.93 9.45 10.76
CA ALA A 80 -3.76 8.59 9.60
C ALA A 80 -5.11 8.37 8.89
N ASP A 81 -5.09 8.52 7.55
CA ASP A 81 -6.22 8.18 6.70
C ASP A 81 -6.17 6.71 6.24
N ASP A 82 -4.98 6.16 6.11
CA ASP A 82 -4.75 4.81 5.60
C ASP A 82 -3.81 4.02 6.52
N ILE A 83 -4.14 2.76 6.80
CA ILE A 83 -3.30 1.83 7.55
C ILE A 83 -2.80 0.73 6.61
N ASP A 84 -1.49 0.66 6.38
CA ASP A 84 -0.84 -0.41 5.61
C ASP A 84 -0.35 -1.50 6.60
N LEU A 85 -1.13 -2.57 6.77
CA LEU A 85 -0.84 -3.70 7.67
C LEU A 85 0.03 -4.74 6.98
N VAL A 86 1.15 -5.14 7.56
CA VAL A 86 1.86 -6.35 7.10
C VAL A 86 1.11 -7.59 7.58
N LEU A 87 0.71 -8.45 6.63
CA LEU A 87 0.12 -9.74 6.93
C LEU A 87 1.11 -10.57 7.77
N PRO A 88 0.69 -11.34 8.77
CA PRO A 88 1.52 -12.38 9.37
C PRO A 88 1.88 -13.48 8.35
N TYR A 89 2.63 -13.10 7.31
CA TYR A 89 2.86 -13.94 6.13
C TYR A 89 3.66 -15.20 6.44
N ARG A 90 4.59 -15.14 7.42
CA ARG A 90 5.33 -16.33 7.85
C ARG A 90 4.42 -17.35 8.52
N ALA A 91 3.50 -16.91 9.38
CA ALA A 91 2.49 -17.77 9.98
C ALA A 91 1.57 -18.36 8.89
N PHE A 92 1.10 -17.54 7.96
CA PHE A 92 0.30 -17.99 6.82
C PHE A 92 1.03 -19.05 5.97
N LEU A 93 2.31 -18.85 5.67
CA LEU A 93 3.14 -19.81 4.92
C LEU A 93 3.34 -21.12 5.69
N ALA A 94 3.44 -21.05 7.01
CA ALA A 94 3.51 -22.21 7.89
C ALA A 94 2.18 -22.95 8.07
N GLY A 95 1.07 -22.45 7.47
CA GLY A 95 -0.25 -23.06 7.54
C GLY A 95 -1.19 -22.45 8.57
N ASP A 96 -0.75 -21.48 9.36
CA ASP A 96 -1.59 -20.76 10.33
C ASP A 96 -2.31 -19.59 9.67
N SER A 97 -3.28 -19.91 8.82
CA SER A 97 -4.14 -18.92 8.18
C SER A 97 -5.11 -18.27 9.17
N THR A 98 -5.42 -18.90 10.27
CA THR A 98 -6.29 -18.36 11.33
C THR A 98 -5.66 -17.12 11.94
N ARG A 99 -4.42 -17.21 12.41
CA ARG A 99 -3.68 -16.08 12.97
C ARG A 99 -3.60 -14.90 11.97
N ALA A 100 -3.30 -15.22 10.71
CA ALA A 100 -3.21 -14.20 9.67
C ALA A 100 -4.56 -13.52 9.42
N GLY A 101 -5.66 -14.26 9.33
CA GLY A 101 -7.00 -13.73 9.13
C GLY A 101 -7.51 -12.92 10.32
N GLU A 102 -7.29 -13.42 11.55
CA GLU A 102 -7.68 -12.70 12.77
C GLU A 102 -6.98 -11.34 12.91
N MET A 103 -5.69 -11.26 12.57
CA MET A 103 -4.95 -9.99 12.55
C MET A 103 -5.58 -9.00 11.55
N VAL A 104 -5.87 -9.43 10.33
CA VAL A 104 -6.52 -8.57 9.32
C VAL A 104 -7.89 -8.11 9.81
N ALA A 105 -8.72 -9.01 10.32
CA ALA A 105 -10.05 -8.69 10.82
C ALA A 105 -10.01 -7.72 12.01
N ALA A 106 -9.04 -7.88 12.92
CA ALA A 106 -8.86 -6.99 14.07
C ALA A 106 -8.55 -5.56 13.65
N ILE A 107 -7.68 -5.36 12.64
CA ILE A 107 -7.36 -4.02 12.15
C ILE A 107 -8.51 -3.47 11.29
N ALA A 108 -9.15 -4.31 10.47
CA ALA A 108 -10.33 -3.88 9.68
C ALA A 108 -11.46 -3.33 10.56
N ALA A 109 -11.63 -3.87 11.76
CA ALA A 109 -12.63 -3.40 12.70
C ALA A 109 -12.34 -2.00 13.29
N LEU A 110 -11.10 -1.50 13.18
CA LEU A 110 -10.69 -0.16 13.63
C LEU A 110 -10.76 0.88 12.52
N VAL A 111 -10.59 0.44 11.26
CA VAL A 111 -10.47 1.34 10.10
C VAL A 111 -11.85 1.54 9.50
N GLU A 112 -12.50 2.63 9.90
CA GLU A 112 -13.84 2.98 9.42
C GLU A 112 -13.74 3.94 8.21
N SER A 113 -14.67 3.79 7.26
CA SER A 113 -14.77 4.71 6.11
C SER A 113 -14.89 6.17 6.60
N PRO A 114 -14.16 7.13 6.00
CA PRO A 114 -13.48 7.05 4.70
C PRO A 114 -12.02 6.56 4.74
N ASN A 115 -11.53 6.10 5.89
CA ASN A 115 -10.20 5.55 6.03
C ASN A 115 -10.10 4.19 5.33
N LEU A 116 -8.87 3.78 4.92
CA LEU A 116 -8.64 2.56 4.16
C LEU A 116 -7.61 1.66 4.85
N MET A 117 -7.85 0.36 4.82
CA MET A 117 -6.86 -0.63 5.21
C MET A 117 -6.25 -1.30 3.99
N LYS A 118 -4.91 -1.25 3.87
CA LYS A 118 -4.18 -1.96 2.84
C LYS A 118 -3.37 -3.08 3.49
N VAL A 119 -3.48 -4.30 2.99
CA VAL A 119 -2.77 -5.46 3.54
C VAL A 119 -1.55 -5.79 2.67
N ILE A 120 -0.36 -5.68 3.24
CA ILE A 120 0.91 -6.03 2.61
C ILE A 120 1.09 -7.54 2.72
N LEU A 121 1.10 -8.22 1.60
CA LEU A 121 1.22 -9.68 1.54
C LEU A 121 2.66 -10.16 1.68
N GLU A 122 3.66 -9.33 1.33
CA GLU A 122 5.07 -9.68 1.16
C GLU A 122 5.27 -10.73 0.08
N SER A 123 4.79 -10.41 -1.13
CA SER A 123 4.65 -11.35 -2.25
C SER A 123 5.96 -12.04 -2.66
N GLY A 124 7.11 -11.39 -2.46
CA GLY A 124 8.43 -11.99 -2.73
C GLY A 124 8.81 -13.16 -1.80
N ALA A 125 8.11 -13.32 -0.67
CA ALA A 125 8.36 -14.44 0.25
C ALA A 125 7.63 -15.73 -0.15
N TYR A 126 6.75 -15.70 -1.14
CA TYR A 126 5.90 -16.83 -1.50
C TYR A 126 6.52 -17.71 -2.59
N PRO A 127 6.30 -19.04 -2.56
CA PRO A 127 6.87 -19.96 -3.54
C PRO A 127 6.26 -19.85 -4.95
N GLY A 128 5.13 -19.13 -5.09
CA GLY A 128 4.47 -18.99 -6.38
C GLY A 128 3.10 -18.30 -6.31
N PRO A 129 2.48 -18.00 -7.47
CA PRO A 129 1.29 -17.17 -7.58
C PRO A 129 0.07 -17.74 -6.87
N ASP A 130 -0.12 -19.06 -6.84
CA ASP A 130 -1.27 -19.69 -6.16
C ASP A 130 -1.31 -19.34 -4.67
N ARG A 131 -0.14 -19.29 -4.02
CA ARG A 131 -0.04 -18.95 -2.59
C ARG A 131 -0.23 -17.45 -2.37
N ILE A 132 0.19 -16.60 -3.33
CA ILE A 132 -0.06 -15.16 -3.31
C ILE A 132 -1.56 -14.89 -3.44
N GLY A 133 -2.23 -15.53 -4.39
CA GLY A 133 -3.68 -15.45 -4.56
C GLY A 133 -4.44 -15.89 -3.30
N ALA A 134 -4.03 -17.01 -2.68
CA ALA A 134 -4.63 -17.47 -1.42
C ALA A 134 -4.48 -16.45 -0.27
N ALA A 135 -3.32 -15.78 -0.16
CA ALA A 135 -3.10 -14.71 0.82
C ALA A 135 -3.95 -13.46 0.50
N ALA A 136 -4.06 -13.08 -0.78
CA ALA A 136 -4.91 -11.99 -1.22
C ALA A 136 -6.38 -12.26 -0.88
N ARG A 137 -6.87 -13.45 -1.20
CA ARG A 137 -8.23 -13.89 -0.85
C ARG A 137 -8.48 -13.83 0.65
N LEU A 138 -7.53 -14.31 1.47
CA LEU A 138 -7.63 -14.24 2.93
C LEU A 138 -7.73 -12.79 3.40
N ALA A 139 -6.85 -11.90 2.93
CA ALA A 139 -6.87 -10.49 3.29
C ALA A 139 -8.20 -9.82 2.89
N ILE A 140 -8.65 -10.04 1.66
CA ILE A 140 -9.90 -9.53 1.13
C ILE A 140 -11.10 -10.02 1.97
N SER A 141 -11.17 -11.30 2.26
CA SER A 141 -12.27 -11.90 3.03
C SER A 141 -12.34 -11.40 4.47
N ASN A 142 -11.24 -10.90 5.01
CA ASN A 142 -11.15 -10.38 6.38
C ASN A 142 -11.15 -8.85 6.46
N GLY A 143 -11.44 -8.14 5.38
CA GLY A 143 -11.74 -6.71 5.47
C GLY A 143 -10.79 -5.78 4.71
N ALA A 144 -9.74 -6.26 4.03
CA ALA A 144 -8.84 -5.39 3.29
C ALA A 144 -9.55 -4.56 2.22
N ASP A 145 -9.30 -3.25 2.18
CA ASP A 145 -9.75 -2.36 1.10
C ASP A 145 -8.76 -2.38 -0.08
N PHE A 146 -7.49 -2.64 0.21
CA PHE A 146 -6.43 -2.86 -0.77
C PHE A 146 -5.60 -4.06 -0.38
N VAL A 147 -5.07 -4.77 -1.39
CA VAL A 147 -3.94 -5.68 -1.22
C VAL A 147 -2.69 -5.05 -1.80
N LYS A 148 -1.57 -5.11 -1.06
CA LYS A 148 -0.29 -4.51 -1.40
C LYS A 148 0.75 -5.61 -1.54
N THR A 149 1.62 -5.49 -2.55
CA THR A 149 2.58 -6.57 -2.83
C THR A 149 3.62 -6.74 -1.73
N SER A 150 4.34 -5.68 -1.37
CA SER A 150 5.60 -5.83 -0.62
C SER A 150 5.87 -4.67 0.33
N THR A 151 6.66 -4.94 1.37
CA THR A 151 7.19 -3.90 2.28
C THR A 151 8.27 -3.05 1.61
N GLY A 152 9.01 -3.62 0.65
CA GLY A 152 10.23 -3.04 0.09
C GLY A 152 11.46 -3.23 0.98
N LYS A 153 11.36 -4.04 2.05
CA LYS A 153 12.45 -4.33 3.00
C LYS A 153 13.09 -5.72 2.78
N ILE A 154 12.60 -6.51 1.84
CA ILE A 154 13.24 -7.74 1.37
C ILE A 154 13.72 -7.57 -0.07
N ALA A 155 14.58 -8.50 -0.53
CA ALA A 155 15.20 -8.40 -1.85
C ALA A 155 14.20 -8.41 -3.02
N GLU A 156 13.13 -9.21 -2.90
CA GLU A 156 12.12 -9.34 -3.94
C GLU A 156 10.91 -8.44 -3.62
N GLY A 157 10.72 -7.41 -4.45
CA GLY A 157 9.61 -6.47 -4.35
C GLY A 157 8.39 -6.90 -5.18
N ALA A 158 7.72 -5.91 -5.79
CA ALA A 158 6.61 -6.13 -6.69
C ALA A 158 7.03 -6.91 -7.95
N SER A 159 6.14 -7.76 -8.46
CA SER A 159 6.27 -8.40 -9.76
C SER A 159 4.91 -8.46 -10.47
N LEU A 160 4.91 -8.46 -11.80
CA LEU A 160 3.68 -8.60 -12.58
C LEU A 160 2.97 -9.94 -12.31
N VAL A 161 3.74 -10.99 -12.02
CA VAL A 161 3.18 -12.31 -11.64
C VAL A 161 2.40 -12.21 -10.32
N ALA A 162 2.98 -11.54 -9.31
CA ALA A 162 2.30 -11.33 -8.04
C ALA A 162 1.07 -10.42 -8.22
N ALA A 163 1.22 -9.32 -8.94
CA ALA A 163 0.12 -8.40 -9.23
C ALA A 163 -1.03 -9.10 -9.96
N ARG A 164 -0.74 -9.97 -10.92
CA ARG A 164 -1.75 -10.77 -11.63
C ARG A 164 -2.53 -11.66 -10.68
N ALA A 165 -1.84 -12.44 -9.85
CA ALA A 165 -2.49 -13.32 -8.87
C ALA A 165 -3.38 -12.55 -7.88
N MET A 166 -2.99 -11.33 -7.51
CA MET A 166 -3.79 -10.46 -6.65
C MET A 166 -4.99 -9.86 -7.38
N LEU A 167 -4.82 -9.42 -8.63
CA LEU A 167 -5.90 -8.89 -9.48
C LEU A 167 -6.97 -9.94 -9.77
N ASP A 168 -6.58 -11.19 -9.99
CA ASP A 168 -7.54 -12.29 -10.18
C ASP A 168 -8.47 -12.44 -8.97
N GLU A 169 -7.96 -12.30 -7.74
CA GLU A 169 -8.78 -12.34 -6.51
C GLU A 169 -9.60 -11.05 -6.32
N ILE A 170 -9.07 -9.90 -6.73
CA ILE A 170 -9.82 -8.63 -6.74
C ILE A 170 -11.00 -8.73 -7.72
N ALA A 171 -10.81 -9.34 -8.89
CA ALA A 171 -11.88 -9.56 -9.86
C ALA A 171 -12.99 -10.47 -9.31
N VAL A 172 -12.62 -11.53 -8.58
CA VAL A 172 -13.59 -12.38 -7.88
C VAL A 172 -14.39 -11.58 -6.86
N ALA A 173 -13.72 -10.74 -6.06
CA ALA A 173 -14.37 -9.89 -5.06
C ALA A 173 -15.31 -8.87 -5.71
N ALA A 174 -14.89 -8.25 -6.83
CA ALA A 174 -15.71 -7.32 -7.60
C ALA A 174 -16.98 -7.99 -8.15
N GLY A 175 -16.87 -9.24 -8.65
CA GLY A 175 -18.02 -10.05 -9.06
C GLY A 175 -19.01 -10.34 -7.93
N ALA A 176 -18.55 -10.32 -6.68
CA ALA A 176 -19.38 -10.43 -5.48
C ALA A 176 -19.86 -9.05 -4.92
N GLY A 177 -19.63 -7.98 -5.67
CA GLY A 177 -20.06 -6.62 -5.29
C GLY A 177 -19.13 -5.90 -4.31
N ARG A 178 -17.93 -6.45 -4.03
CA ARG A 178 -16.96 -5.82 -3.15
C ARG A 178 -15.86 -5.11 -3.94
N ARG A 179 -15.68 -3.81 -3.70
CA ARG A 179 -14.58 -3.04 -4.29
C ARG A 179 -13.31 -3.21 -3.44
N VAL A 180 -12.26 -3.69 -4.08
CA VAL A 180 -10.92 -3.81 -3.48
C VAL A 180 -9.91 -3.25 -4.47
N GLY A 181 -8.85 -2.62 -3.97
CA GLY A 181 -7.79 -2.05 -4.80
C GLY A 181 -6.49 -2.86 -4.75
N LEU A 182 -5.59 -2.55 -5.70
CA LEU A 182 -4.22 -3.07 -5.76
C LEU A 182 -3.22 -1.96 -5.47
N LYS A 183 -2.18 -2.29 -4.69
CA LYS A 183 -1.02 -1.40 -4.47
C LYS A 183 0.28 -2.16 -4.74
N PRO A 184 0.82 -2.15 -5.98
CA PRO A 184 2.18 -2.59 -6.23
C PRO A 184 3.17 -1.69 -5.47
N SER A 185 4.18 -2.30 -4.83
CA SER A 185 5.21 -1.57 -4.09
C SER A 185 6.50 -2.36 -3.98
N GLY A 186 7.63 -1.63 -3.94
CA GLY A 186 8.98 -2.20 -3.90
C GLY A 186 9.55 -2.47 -5.30
N GLY A 187 10.57 -1.70 -5.67
CA GLY A 187 11.34 -1.90 -6.89
C GLY A 187 10.82 -1.18 -8.14
N ILE A 188 9.67 -0.52 -8.12
CA ILE A 188 9.12 0.21 -9.26
C ILE A 188 9.78 1.60 -9.31
N ARG A 189 10.57 1.86 -10.36
CA ARG A 189 11.44 3.04 -10.44
C ARG A 189 11.29 3.86 -11.70
N THR A 190 10.70 3.29 -12.77
CA THR A 190 10.53 3.95 -14.06
C THR A 190 9.08 4.05 -14.46
N ALA A 191 8.77 4.98 -15.37
CA ALA A 191 7.44 5.13 -15.95
C ALA A 191 6.98 3.86 -16.68
N ASP A 192 7.87 3.25 -17.46
CA ASP A 192 7.57 2.02 -18.21
C ASP A 192 7.20 0.85 -17.28
N GLU A 193 7.95 0.69 -16.17
CA GLU A 193 7.58 -0.30 -15.16
C GLU A 193 6.21 -0.02 -14.57
N ALA A 194 5.90 1.23 -14.25
CA ALA A 194 4.59 1.60 -13.70
C ALA A 194 3.45 1.36 -14.71
N PHE A 195 3.65 1.73 -15.98
CA PHE A 195 2.66 1.48 -17.04
C PHE A 195 2.38 0.00 -17.24
N ALA A 196 3.38 -0.88 -17.15
CA ALA A 196 3.17 -2.32 -17.26
C ALA A 196 2.20 -2.86 -16.18
N TYR A 197 2.18 -2.29 -14.97
CA TYR A 197 1.19 -2.66 -13.94
C TYR A 197 -0.20 -2.09 -14.23
N ILE A 198 -0.30 -0.90 -14.83
CA ILE A 198 -1.58 -0.32 -15.24
C ILE A 198 -2.18 -1.13 -16.38
N ASP A 199 -1.38 -1.46 -17.41
CA ASP A 199 -1.81 -2.30 -18.53
C ASP A 199 -2.30 -3.67 -18.05
N LEU A 200 -1.59 -4.27 -17.09
CA LEU A 200 -2.02 -5.53 -16.47
C LEU A 200 -3.35 -5.37 -15.72
N ALA A 201 -3.53 -4.26 -15.01
CA ALA A 201 -4.79 -3.99 -14.31
C ALA A 201 -5.95 -3.80 -15.29
N ASP A 202 -5.75 -3.10 -16.39
CA ASP A 202 -6.74 -2.89 -17.43
C ASP A 202 -7.07 -4.20 -18.16
N GLU A 203 -6.06 -5.07 -18.40
CA GLU A 203 -6.29 -6.42 -18.96
C GLU A 203 -7.24 -7.26 -18.10
N VAL A 204 -7.06 -7.24 -16.75
CA VAL A 204 -7.82 -8.11 -15.85
C VAL A 204 -9.16 -7.52 -15.45
N MET A 205 -9.19 -6.21 -15.20
CA MET A 205 -10.33 -5.52 -14.58
C MET A 205 -11.16 -4.69 -15.58
N GLY A 206 -10.62 -4.46 -16.77
CA GLY A 206 -11.20 -3.60 -17.80
C GLY A 206 -10.60 -2.20 -17.82
N ASP A 207 -10.62 -1.56 -19.00
CA ASP A 207 -10.02 -0.27 -19.29
C ASP A 207 -10.47 0.81 -18.29
N GLY A 208 -9.51 1.53 -17.74
CA GLY A 208 -9.74 2.66 -16.83
C GLY A 208 -10.12 2.26 -15.40
N TRP A 209 -9.98 0.97 -15.05
CA TRP A 209 -10.18 0.55 -13.66
C TRP A 209 -9.14 1.14 -12.71
N ALA A 210 -7.90 1.31 -13.18
CA ALA A 210 -6.80 1.86 -12.39
C ALA A 210 -7.01 3.35 -12.11
N THR A 211 -7.60 3.66 -10.97
CA THR A 211 -7.83 5.02 -10.45
C THR A 211 -7.24 5.17 -9.04
N PRO A 212 -7.08 6.38 -8.50
CA PRO A 212 -6.65 6.52 -7.10
C PRO A 212 -7.52 5.80 -6.07
N ALA A 213 -8.74 5.43 -6.41
CA ALA A 213 -9.65 4.70 -5.52
C ALA A 213 -9.48 3.16 -5.61
N THR A 214 -8.80 2.66 -6.63
CA THR A 214 -8.67 1.22 -6.91
C THR A 214 -7.23 0.80 -7.14
N PHE A 215 -6.33 1.76 -7.42
CA PHE A 215 -4.94 1.48 -7.75
C PHE A 215 -3.98 2.52 -7.16
N ARG A 216 -2.93 2.06 -6.50
CA ARG A 216 -1.88 2.91 -5.93
C ARG A 216 -0.50 2.32 -6.24
N PHE A 217 0.50 3.18 -6.39
CA PHE A 217 1.90 2.78 -6.36
C PHE A 217 2.54 3.18 -5.03
N GLY A 218 3.15 2.23 -4.33
CA GLY A 218 4.01 2.54 -3.18
C GLY A 218 5.44 2.73 -3.66
N ALA A 219 5.90 3.96 -3.77
CA ALA A 219 7.21 4.26 -4.32
C ALA A 219 7.83 5.52 -3.71
N SER A 220 9.17 5.55 -3.62
CA SER A 220 9.96 6.72 -3.23
C SER A 220 10.44 7.53 -4.43
N GLY A 221 10.94 6.87 -5.48
CA GLY A 221 11.57 7.52 -6.64
C GLY A 221 10.72 7.60 -7.92
N LEU A 222 9.54 6.95 -7.95
CA LEU A 222 8.71 6.93 -9.16
C LEU A 222 8.21 8.34 -9.55
N LEU A 223 7.95 9.21 -8.58
CA LEU A 223 7.53 10.57 -8.86
C LEU A 223 8.60 11.33 -9.66
N ASP A 224 9.87 11.20 -9.28
CA ASP A 224 10.99 11.84 -9.98
C ASP A 224 11.09 11.33 -11.43
N ALA A 225 11.03 10.00 -11.62
CA ALA A 225 11.07 9.41 -12.95
C ALA A 225 9.93 9.95 -13.86
N LEU A 226 8.73 10.07 -13.32
CA LEU A 226 7.58 10.61 -14.09
C LEU A 226 7.70 12.10 -14.40
N LEU A 227 8.39 12.87 -13.56
CA LEU A 227 8.65 14.29 -13.79
C LEU A 227 9.77 14.49 -14.82
N ASP A 228 10.81 13.68 -14.77
CA ASP A 228 11.96 13.73 -15.70
C ASP A 228 11.55 13.28 -17.11
N ASP A 229 10.65 12.30 -17.23
CA ASP A 229 10.14 11.80 -18.51
C ASP A 229 9.11 12.75 -19.17
N ASN A 230 8.69 13.82 -18.49
CA ASN A 230 7.70 14.77 -19.00
C ASN A 230 8.39 15.97 -19.70
N PRO A 231 8.44 16.05 -21.05
CA PRO A 231 9.13 17.12 -21.78
C PRO A 231 8.50 18.50 -21.65
N SER A 232 7.40 18.63 -20.90
CA SER A 232 6.67 19.90 -20.73
C SER A 232 7.22 20.82 -19.62
N THR A 233 8.26 20.41 -18.87
CA THR A 233 8.91 21.24 -17.83
C THR A 233 10.16 21.98 -18.34
N SER A 234 10.50 21.90 -19.63
CA SER A 234 11.55 22.74 -20.21
C SER A 234 11.04 24.18 -20.36
N THR A 235 11.26 24.98 -19.34
CA THR A 235 11.04 26.43 -19.37
C THR A 235 12.06 27.07 -20.31
N TYR A 236 11.57 27.68 -21.39
CA TYR A 236 12.28 28.75 -22.08
C TYR A 236 12.13 30.04 -21.29
#